data_bd4074de3e5a9c8827847468fcb4d55c
#
_entry.id   bd4074de3e5a9c8827847468fcb4d55c
#
_cell.length_a   1.000
_cell.length_b   1.000
_cell.length_c   1.000
_cell.angle_alpha   90.00
_cell.angle_beta   90.00
_cell.angle_gamma   90.00
#
_symmetry.space_group_name_H-M   'P 1'
#
loop_
_entity.id
_entity.type
_entity.pdbx_description
1 polymer ?
#
loop_
_entity_poly.entity_id
_entity_poly.type
_entity_poly.pdbx_seq_one_letter_code
_entity_poly.pdbx_strand_id
1 'polypeptide(L)'
;MIPPSDQPALRELGQELIHVADTVDRVIAGNRTYAKQLWIGCADSRVPETTICLCKPGELFVHRNIANVVQPGDVNSSSVIEYSVAHLKVKKIIVCGHTECGGANAALGDADLGETLNTWLESVRALRRKHIDELNKLPSDDARANRLAELNAENSIGTLRRNPVVADAMKERDLEIHGFIYDIPAARLLILDVASRQPL
;
A
#
# COMPACT_ATOMS: atom_id res chain seq x y z
N MET A 1 16.14 16.09 39.14
CA MET A 1 16.27 17.29 38.28
C MET A 1 17.37 16.99 37.27
N ILE A 2 17.01 16.60 36.06
CA ILE A 2 17.94 16.38 34.94
C ILE A 2 18.09 17.75 34.28
N PRO A 3 19.32 18.27 34.08
CA PRO A 3 19.50 19.55 33.42
C PRO A 3 19.07 19.47 31.96
N PRO A 4 18.56 20.53 31.34
CA PRO A 4 18.22 20.53 29.94
C PRO A 4 19.55 20.38 29.17
N SER A 5 19.75 19.22 28.57
CA SER A 5 20.89 18.99 27.69
C SER A 5 20.75 19.88 26.47
N ASP A 6 21.72 20.77 26.28
CA ASP A 6 22.03 21.35 25.00
C ASP A 6 22.23 20.20 23.99
N GLN A 7 21.22 19.98 23.16
CA GLN A 7 21.34 19.09 22.00
C GLN A 7 21.38 19.96 20.75
N PRO A 8 22.57 20.32 20.25
CA PRO A 8 22.74 21.10 19.03
C PRO A 8 22.01 20.48 17.84
N ALA A 9 22.04 19.15 17.75
CA ALA A 9 21.43 18.39 16.67
C ALA A 9 19.90 18.53 16.59
N LEU A 10 19.20 18.67 17.72
CA LEU A 10 17.74 18.88 17.71
C LEU A 10 17.38 20.34 17.37
N ARG A 11 18.25 21.30 17.70
CA ARG A 11 18.08 22.68 17.26
C ARG A 11 18.35 22.85 15.78
N GLU A 12 19.37 22.19 15.23
CA GLU A 12 19.64 22.20 13.78
C GLU A 12 18.53 21.51 12.98
N LEU A 13 18.06 20.32 13.43
CA LEU A 13 16.90 19.65 12.83
C LEU A 13 15.62 20.52 12.93
N GLY A 14 15.40 21.20 14.05
CA GLY A 14 14.26 22.12 14.21
C GLY A 14 14.37 23.33 13.30
N GLN A 15 15.56 23.90 13.11
CA GLN A 15 15.82 25.01 12.20
C GLN A 15 15.73 24.57 10.73
N GLU A 16 16.20 23.39 10.36
CA GLU A 16 15.98 22.81 9.02
C GLU A 16 14.50 22.57 8.75
N LEU A 17 13.74 22.03 9.70
CA LEU A 17 12.30 21.82 9.56
C LEU A 17 11.52 23.14 9.44
N ILE A 18 11.91 24.17 10.20
CA ILE A 18 11.32 25.52 10.11
C ILE A 18 11.70 26.17 8.77
N HIS A 19 12.93 26.01 8.30
CA HIS A 19 13.36 26.53 7.00
C HIS A 19 12.69 25.79 5.82
N VAL A 20 12.29 24.54 5.99
CA VAL A 20 11.49 23.75 5.03
C VAL A 20 10.05 24.25 4.96
N ALA A 21 9.51 24.77 6.08
CA ALA A 21 8.12 25.27 6.16
C ALA A 21 7.94 26.69 5.62
N ASP A 22 9.02 27.44 5.40
CA ASP A 22 8.93 28.91 5.33
C ASP A 22 8.95 29.52 3.93
N THR A 23 8.87 28.73 2.86
CA THR A 23 8.68 29.31 1.53
C THR A 23 7.56 28.61 0.77
N VAL A 24 6.49 29.34 0.52
CA VAL A 24 5.41 28.97 -0.43
C VAL A 24 6.00 28.48 -1.75
N ASP A 25 7.09 29.06 -2.21
CA ASP A 25 7.82 28.65 -3.41
C ASP A 25 8.39 27.24 -3.32
N ARG A 26 8.77 26.79 -2.16
CA ARG A 26 9.27 25.42 -1.94
C ARG A 26 8.14 24.38 -1.92
N VAL A 27 6.99 24.76 -1.36
CA VAL A 27 5.75 23.95 -1.45
C VAL A 27 5.31 23.86 -2.91
N ILE A 28 5.34 24.97 -3.65
CA ILE A 28 5.00 25.03 -5.07
C ILE A 28 6.03 24.26 -5.93
N ALA A 29 7.32 24.38 -5.63
CA ALA A 29 8.36 23.63 -6.34
C ALA A 29 8.28 22.13 -6.07
N GLY A 30 8.01 21.73 -4.83
CA GLY A 30 7.73 20.32 -4.47
C GLY A 30 6.49 19.76 -5.17
N ASN A 31 5.48 20.62 -5.36
CA ASN A 31 4.23 20.25 -6.05
C ASN A 31 4.37 20.22 -7.59
N ARG A 32 5.46 20.71 -8.16
CA ARG A 32 5.74 20.63 -9.61
C ARG A 32 6.38 19.31 -10.03
N THR A 33 6.87 18.51 -9.09
CA THR A 33 7.38 17.17 -9.34
C THR A 33 6.26 16.20 -9.07
N TYR A 34 5.41 15.96 -10.05
CA TYR A 34 4.34 14.96 -9.94
C TYR A 34 4.93 13.58 -9.63
N ALA A 35 4.27 12.86 -8.74
CA ALA A 35 4.62 11.51 -8.38
C ALA A 35 4.81 10.63 -9.61
N LYS A 36 5.95 9.95 -9.67
CA LYS A 36 6.23 8.98 -10.73
C LYS A 36 5.68 7.60 -10.41
N GLN A 37 5.11 7.41 -9.24
CA GLN A 37 4.66 6.13 -8.72
C GLN A 37 3.32 6.30 -8.01
N LEU A 38 2.40 5.34 -8.24
CA LEU A 38 1.21 5.15 -7.43
C LEU A 38 1.54 4.12 -6.36
N TRP A 39 1.26 4.46 -5.10
CA TRP A 39 1.29 3.52 -3.99
C TRP A 39 -0.15 3.17 -3.55
N ILE A 40 -0.43 1.88 -3.45
CA ILE A 40 -1.68 1.34 -2.90
C ILE A 40 -1.32 0.53 -1.65
N GLY A 41 -1.68 1.04 -0.48
CA GLY A 41 -1.31 0.46 0.80
C GLY A 41 -2.46 0.32 1.79
N CYS A 42 -2.17 -0.29 2.93
CA CYS A 42 -3.13 -0.39 4.02
C CYS A 42 -3.29 0.95 4.76
N ALA A 43 -4.50 1.20 5.30
CA ALA A 43 -4.78 2.34 6.16
C ALA A 43 -4.15 2.22 7.57
N ASP A 44 -3.51 1.10 7.89
CA ASP A 44 -2.85 0.86 9.18
C ASP A 44 -1.81 1.96 9.47
N SER A 45 -1.90 2.55 10.66
CA SER A 45 -1.06 3.69 11.06
C SER A 45 0.43 3.35 11.21
N ARG A 46 0.76 2.05 11.31
CA ARG A 46 2.14 1.55 11.46
C ARG A 46 2.88 1.46 10.12
N VAL A 47 2.17 1.62 8.98
CA VAL A 47 2.74 1.47 7.63
C VAL A 47 2.58 2.74 6.78
N PRO A 48 3.04 3.91 7.25
CA PRO A 48 3.00 5.13 6.45
C PRO A 48 4.06 5.04 5.33
N GLU A 49 3.61 4.98 4.08
CA GLU A 49 4.41 4.75 2.88
C GLU A 49 5.58 5.73 2.72
N THR A 50 5.36 6.99 3.02
CA THR A 50 6.41 8.02 2.91
C THR A 50 7.53 7.80 3.92
N THR A 51 7.19 7.33 5.12
CA THR A 51 8.17 7.04 6.17
C THR A 51 8.94 5.76 5.86
N ILE A 52 8.25 4.67 5.51
CA ILE A 52 8.92 3.37 5.25
C ILE A 52 9.77 3.39 3.98
N CYS A 53 9.43 4.24 3.01
CA CYS A 53 10.19 4.42 1.77
C CYS A 53 11.14 5.62 1.80
N LEU A 54 11.21 6.38 2.89
CA LEU A 54 11.99 7.61 3.03
C LEU A 54 11.71 8.61 1.90
N CYS A 55 10.45 8.68 1.46
CA CYS A 55 10.04 9.53 0.36
C CYS A 55 9.77 10.96 0.81
N LYS A 56 10.11 11.89 -0.08
CA LYS A 56 9.79 13.32 0.08
C LYS A 56 8.37 13.61 -0.44
N PRO A 57 7.76 14.72 0.02
CA PRO A 57 6.51 15.20 -0.56
C PRO A 57 6.59 15.30 -2.09
N GLY A 58 5.57 14.78 -2.80
CA GLY A 58 5.48 14.79 -4.25
C GLY A 58 6.10 13.56 -4.95
N GLU A 59 6.77 12.66 -4.25
CA GLU A 59 7.39 11.46 -4.87
C GLU A 59 6.41 10.30 -5.06
N LEU A 60 5.38 10.20 -4.20
CA LEU A 60 4.35 9.17 -4.28
C LEU A 60 2.95 9.79 -4.43
N PHE A 61 2.17 9.26 -5.34
CA PHE A 61 0.72 9.42 -5.35
C PHE A 61 0.12 8.25 -4.55
N VAL A 62 -0.74 8.51 -3.57
CA VAL A 62 -1.05 7.54 -2.54
C VAL A 62 -2.54 7.25 -2.47
N HIS A 63 -2.87 5.96 -2.42
CA HIS A 63 -4.16 5.45 -2.00
C HIS A 63 -4.00 4.49 -0.83
N ARG A 64 -4.81 4.65 0.21
CA ARG A 64 -4.80 3.77 1.38
C ARG A 64 -6.22 3.39 1.77
N ASN A 65 -6.43 2.10 2.00
CA ASN A 65 -7.70 1.57 2.48
C ASN A 65 -7.47 0.37 3.42
N ILE A 66 -8.53 -0.16 4.02
CA ILE A 66 -8.43 -1.36 4.86
C ILE A 66 -7.90 -2.53 4.01
N ALA A 67 -6.77 -3.10 4.44
CA ALA A 67 -6.10 -4.24 3.82
C ALA A 67 -5.61 -4.01 2.38
N ASN A 68 -5.37 -2.77 1.93
CA ASN A 68 -4.89 -2.47 0.57
C ASN A 68 -5.66 -3.19 -0.56
N VAL A 69 -6.97 -3.32 -0.40
CA VAL A 69 -7.84 -4.01 -1.36
C VAL A 69 -8.02 -3.19 -2.63
N VAL A 70 -7.88 -3.84 -3.78
CA VAL A 70 -8.30 -3.32 -5.08
C VAL A 70 -9.39 -4.25 -5.62
N GLN A 71 -10.61 -3.73 -5.71
CA GLN A 71 -11.74 -4.52 -6.20
C GLN A 71 -12.48 -3.77 -7.31
N PRO A 72 -13.02 -4.51 -8.32
CA PRO A 72 -13.82 -3.90 -9.37
C PRO A 72 -15.07 -3.22 -8.79
N GLY A 73 -15.41 -2.05 -9.34
CA GLY A 73 -16.61 -1.32 -8.91
C GLY A 73 -16.44 -0.39 -7.70
N ASP A 74 -15.32 -0.45 -7.01
CA ASP A 74 -14.99 0.56 -5.99
C ASP A 74 -14.55 1.87 -6.66
N VAL A 75 -15.46 2.86 -6.65
CA VAL A 75 -15.23 4.17 -7.28
C VAL A 75 -14.06 4.91 -6.66
N ASN A 76 -13.81 4.72 -5.35
CA ASN A 76 -12.74 5.42 -4.64
C ASN A 76 -11.36 4.98 -5.16
N SER A 77 -11.03 3.70 -5.10
CA SER A 77 -9.75 3.22 -5.63
C SER A 77 -9.64 3.37 -7.14
N SER A 78 -10.73 3.13 -7.88
CA SER A 78 -10.76 3.26 -9.35
C SER A 78 -10.44 4.69 -9.81
N SER A 79 -10.97 5.72 -9.14
CA SER A 79 -10.68 7.12 -9.48
C SER A 79 -9.22 7.48 -9.28
N VAL A 80 -8.60 6.99 -8.20
CA VAL A 80 -7.17 7.19 -7.92
C VAL A 80 -6.30 6.48 -8.96
N ILE A 81 -6.65 5.25 -9.33
CA ILE A 81 -5.95 4.47 -10.36
C ILE A 81 -6.04 5.18 -11.70
N GLU A 82 -7.25 5.56 -12.13
CA GLU A 82 -7.46 6.24 -13.41
C GLU A 82 -6.72 7.58 -13.46
N TYR A 83 -6.84 8.41 -12.43
CA TYR A 83 -6.15 9.70 -12.37
C TYR A 83 -4.64 9.53 -12.43
N SER A 84 -4.06 8.63 -11.65
CA SER A 84 -2.62 8.41 -11.62
C SER A 84 -2.09 7.87 -12.95
N VAL A 85 -2.80 6.94 -13.58
CA VAL A 85 -2.35 6.27 -14.80
C VAL A 85 -2.64 7.11 -16.03
N ALA A 86 -3.88 7.63 -16.20
CA ALA A 86 -4.28 8.36 -17.39
C ALA A 86 -3.79 9.81 -17.41
N HIS A 87 -3.79 10.50 -16.26
CA HIS A 87 -3.48 11.93 -16.19
C HIS A 87 -2.07 12.21 -15.68
N LEU A 88 -1.66 11.64 -14.55
CA LEU A 88 -0.30 11.84 -14.02
C LEU A 88 0.76 11.02 -14.76
N LYS A 89 0.35 10.02 -15.53
CA LYS A 89 1.25 9.13 -16.30
C LYS A 89 2.32 8.49 -15.44
N VAL A 90 1.93 8.00 -14.24
CA VAL A 90 2.86 7.28 -13.36
C VAL A 90 3.52 6.13 -14.12
N LYS A 91 4.78 5.86 -13.81
CA LYS A 91 5.56 4.78 -14.45
C LYS A 91 5.46 3.46 -13.70
N LYS A 92 5.09 3.51 -12.43
CA LYS A 92 5.00 2.33 -11.56
C LYS A 92 3.76 2.40 -10.69
N ILE A 93 3.15 1.23 -10.48
CA ILE A 93 2.14 1.02 -9.44
C ILE A 93 2.76 0.05 -8.43
N ILE A 94 2.70 0.42 -7.16
CA ILE A 94 3.17 -0.39 -6.05
C ILE A 94 1.94 -0.80 -5.24
N VAL A 95 1.74 -2.10 -5.07
CA VAL A 95 0.77 -2.66 -4.12
C VAL A 95 1.54 -3.19 -2.92
N CYS A 96 1.30 -2.63 -1.75
CA CYS A 96 1.99 -3.02 -0.54
C CYS A 96 1.01 -3.50 0.54
N GLY A 97 1.05 -4.80 0.82
CA GLY A 97 0.48 -5.38 2.02
C GLY A 97 1.46 -5.29 3.20
N HIS A 98 1.08 -5.84 4.35
CA HIS A 98 1.96 -5.87 5.51
C HIS A 98 1.62 -7.05 6.42
N THR A 99 2.61 -7.49 7.22
CA THR A 99 2.39 -8.46 8.30
C THR A 99 1.51 -7.86 9.40
N GLU A 100 0.87 -8.71 10.19
CA GLU A 100 -0.04 -8.29 11.27
C GLU A 100 -1.20 -7.40 10.79
N CYS A 101 -1.67 -7.57 9.54
CA CYS A 101 -2.74 -6.77 8.99
C CYS A 101 -4.08 -7.09 9.67
N GLY A 102 -4.67 -6.09 10.33
CA GLY A 102 -5.95 -6.25 11.02
C GLY A 102 -7.09 -6.67 10.10
N GLY A 103 -7.12 -6.17 8.86
CA GLY A 103 -8.13 -6.55 7.87
C GLY A 103 -7.97 -7.99 7.38
N ALA A 104 -6.72 -8.45 7.17
CA ALA A 104 -6.44 -9.84 6.81
C ALA A 104 -6.79 -10.79 7.97
N ASN A 105 -6.42 -10.42 9.21
CA ASN A 105 -6.76 -11.20 10.39
C ASN A 105 -8.28 -11.30 10.59
N ALA A 106 -9.02 -10.20 10.45
CA ALA A 106 -10.48 -10.18 10.55
C ALA A 106 -11.15 -11.04 9.46
N ALA A 107 -10.53 -11.20 8.29
CA ALA A 107 -11.02 -12.02 7.20
C ALA A 107 -10.72 -13.53 7.36
N LEU A 108 -9.90 -13.94 8.33
CA LEU A 108 -9.67 -15.36 8.64
C LEU A 108 -10.92 -16.06 9.19
N GLY A 109 -11.84 -15.31 9.81
CA GLY A 109 -13.11 -15.80 10.33
C GLY A 109 -14.31 -15.18 9.63
N ASP A 110 -15.48 -15.60 10.08
CA ASP A 110 -16.78 -15.11 9.59
C ASP A 110 -17.51 -14.29 10.69
N ALA A 111 -16.77 -13.72 11.64
CA ALA A 111 -17.32 -12.83 12.66
C ALA A 111 -18.02 -11.64 11.99
N ASP A 112 -19.14 -11.22 12.59
CA ASP A 112 -19.86 -10.03 12.17
C ASP A 112 -19.06 -8.77 12.58
N LEU A 113 -18.63 -8.01 11.59
CA LEU A 113 -17.85 -6.77 11.72
C LEU A 113 -18.70 -5.52 11.41
N GLY A 114 -20.01 -5.70 11.23
CA GLY A 114 -20.91 -4.68 10.70
C GLY A 114 -21.00 -4.68 9.17
N GLU A 115 -22.12 -4.25 8.65
CA GLU A 115 -22.48 -4.38 7.23
C GLU A 115 -21.41 -3.86 6.27
N THR A 116 -20.92 -2.65 6.52
CA THR A 116 -19.94 -1.99 5.63
C THR A 116 -18.61 -2.76 5.58
N LEU A 117 -18.09 -3.15 6.74
CA LEU A 117 -16.80 -3.83 6.79
C LEU A 117 -16.90 -5.29 6.33
N ASN A 118 -18.04 -5.96 6.58
CA ASN A 118 -18.32 -7.28 6.02
C ASN A 118 -18.33 -7.25 4.49
N THR A 119 -19.01 -6.26 3.89
CA THR A 119 -19.04 -6.06 2.43
C THR A 119 -17.65 -5.77 1.89
N TRP A 120 -16.88 -4.91 2.55
CA TRP A 120 -15.52 -4.55 2.13
C TRP A 120 -14.56 -5.74 2.12
N LEU A 121 -14.57 -6.54 3.19
CA LEU A 121 -13.66 -7.67 3.35
C LEU A 121 -14.13 -8.96 2.66
N GLU A 122 -15.29 -8.96 2.00
CA GLU A 122 -15.81 -10.16 1.33
C GLU A 122 -14.86 -10.68 0.25
N SER A 123 -14.18 -9.80 -0.47
CA SER A 123 -13.16 -10.20 -1.45
C SER A 123 -11.98 -10.93 -0.79
N VAL A 124 -11.55 -10.51 0.40
CA VAL A 124 -10.47 -11.15 1.17
C VAL A 124 -10.94 -12.48 1.77
N ARG A 125 -12.19 -12.54 2.27
CA ARG A 125 -12.81 -13.79 2.72
C ARG A 125 -12.96 -14.81 1.58
N ALA A 126 -13.29 -14.34 0.37
CA ALA A 126 -13.32 -15.21 -0.81
C ALA A 126 -11.94 -15.79 -1.13
N LEU A 127 -10.86 -15.00 -1.01
CA LEU A 127 -9.50 -15.52 -1.14
C LEU A 127 -9.18 -16.56 -0.07
N ARG A 128 -9.55 -16.33 1.20
CA ARG A 128 -9.40 -17.32 2.27
C ARG A 128 -10.06 -18.63 1.86
N ARG A 129 -11.33 -18.61 1.42
CA ARG A 129 -12.07 -19.82 1.02
C ARG A 129 -11.39 -20.52 -0.15
N LYS A 130 -10.90 -19.78 -1.14
CA LYS A 130 -10.19 -20.32 -2.30
C LYS A 130 -8.88 -21.00 -1.91
N HIS A 131 -8.17 -20.48 -0.92
CA HIS A 131 -6.85 -20.95 -0.49
C HIS A 131 -6.89 -21.70 0.85
N ILE A 132 -8.05 -22.21 1.26
CA ILE A 132 -8.26 -22.77 2.60
C ILE A 132 -7.30 -23.94 2.90
N ASP A 133 -7.01 -24.80 1.92
CA ASP A 133 -6.12 -25.95 2.10
C ASP A 133 -4.65 -25.51 2.30
N GLU A 134 -4.22 -24.42 1.67
CA GLU A 134 -2.92 -23.82 1.87
C GLU A 134 -2.84 -23.18 3.27
N LEU A 135 -3.82 -22.37 3.62
CA LEU A 135 -3.85 -21.66 4.89
C LEU A 135 -3.90 -22.62 6.10
N ASN A 136 -4.67 -23.71 6.00
CA ASN A 136 -4.79 -24.69 7.08
C ASN A 136 -3.50 -25.49 7.37
N LYS A 137 -2.51 -25.47 6.47
CA LYS A 137 -1.20 -26.08 6.70
C LYS A 137 -0.26 -25.21 7.49
N LEU A 138 -0.60 -23.93 7.67
CA LEU A 138 0.25 -22.97 8.39
C LEU A 138 0.09 -23.13 9.92
N PRO A 139 1.19 -22.88 10.67
CA PRO A 139 1.28 -23.27 12.07
C PRO A 139 0.44 -22.41 13.04
N SER A 140 0.04 -21.19 12.65
CA SER A 140 -0.67 -20.26 13.54
C SER A 140 -1.61 -19.35 12.77
N ASP A 141 -2.52 -18.68 13.47
CA ASP A 141 -3.40 -17.66 12.89
C ASP A 141 -2.61 -16.48 12.35
N ASP A 142 -1.54 -16.07 13.01
CA ASP A 142 -0.65 -15.01 12.51
C ASP A 142 -0.01 -15.40 11.18
N ALA A 143 0.48 -16.63 11.05
CA ALA A 143 1.03 -17.13 9.79
C ALA A 143 -0.06 -17.18 8.69
N ARG A 144 -1.27 -17.59 9.03
CA ARG A 144 -2.43 -17.58 8.11
C ARG A 144 -2.83 -16.17 7.69
N ALA A 145 -2.89 -15.22 8.64
CA ALA A 145 -3.21 -13.82 8.35
C ALA A 145 -2.16 -13.16 7.46
N ASN A 146 -0.88 -13.40 7.74
CA ASN A 146 0.22 -12.90 6.92
C ASN A 146 0.16 -13.46 5.49
N ARG A 147 -0.08 -14.77 5.35
CA ARG A 147 -0.24 -15.38 4.03
C ARG A 147 -1.48 -14.86 3.29
N LEU A 148 -2.58 -14.64 4.00
CA LEU A 148 -3.78 -14.04 3.40
C LEU A 148 -3.54 -12.59 2.95
N ALA A 149 -2.73 -11.83 3.67
CA ALA A 149 -2.31 -10.47 3.25
C ALA A 149 -1.47 -10.52 1.95
N GLU A 150 -0.58 -11.51 1.80
CA GLU A 150 0.16 -11.73 0.55
C GLU A 150 -0.78 -12.07 -0.61
N LEU A 151 -1.68 -13.05 -0.41
CA LEU A 151 -2.68 -13.47 -1.41
C LEU A 151 -3.58 -12.30 -1.85
N ASN A 152 -3.93 -11.43 -0.90
CA ASN A 152 -4.71 -10.23 -1.21
C ASN A 152 -3.91 -9.21 -2.03
N ALA A 153 -2.63 -9.01 -1.74
CA ALA A 153 -1.78 -8.14 -2.55
C ALA A 153 -1.60 -8.71 -3.97
N GLU A 154 -1.39 -10.02 -4.12
CA GLU A 154 -1.35 -10.73 -5.40
C GLU A 154 -2.67 -10.55 -6.19
N ASN A 155 -3.82 -10.71 -5.53
CA ASN A 155 -5.14 -10.52 -6.14
C ASN A 155 -5.37 -9.07 -6.58
N SER A 156 -4.96 -8.10 -5.77
CA SER A 156 -5.03 -6.67 -6.10
C SER A 156 -4.21 -6.35 -7.34
N ILE A 157 -3.01 -6.90 -7.47
CA ILE A 157 -2.17 -6.80 -8.67
C ILE A 157 -2.86 -7.43 -9.89
N GLY A 158 -3.46 -8.61 -9.72
CA GLY A 158 -4.24 -9.25 -10.78
C GLY A 158 -5.42 -8.39 -11.23
N THR A 159 -6.10 -7.73 -10.31
CA THR A 159 -7.19 -6.81 -10.61
C THR A 159 -6.70 -5.57 -11.37
N LEU A 160 -5.57 -4.99 -10.96
CA LEU A 160 -4.94 -3.87 -11.68
C LEU A 160 -4.59 -4.24 -13.11
N ARG A 161 -3.98 -5.40 -13.35
CA ARG A 161 -3.62 -5.87 -14.70
C ARG A 161 -4.83 -6.03 -15.62
N ARG A 162 -6.02 -6.33 -15.06
CA ARG A 162 -7.28 -6.43 -15.82
C ARG A 162 -8.00 -5.10 -16.00
N ASN A 163 -7.58 -4.04 -15.29
CA ASN A 163 -8.16 -2.71 -15.45
C ASN A 163 -7.76 -2.15 -16.83
N PRO A 164 -8.72 -1.73 -17.68
CA PRO A 164 -8.40 -1.30 -19.04
C PRO A 164 -7.35 -0.19 -19.12
N VAL A 165 -7.48 0.85 -18.29
CA VAL A 165 -6.55 2.00 -18.28
C VAL A 165 -5.13 1.57 -17.92
N VAL A 166 -5.00 0.61 -16.99
CA VAL A 166 -3.70 0.05 -16.58
C VAL A 166 -3.15 -0.86 -17.69
N ALA A 167 -3.97 -1.75 -18.24
CA ALA A 167 -3.57 -2.69 -19.28
C ALA A 167 -3.08 -1.97 -20.55
N ASP A 168 -3.75 -0.90 -20.95
CA ASP A 168 -3.35 -0.07 -22.08
C ASP A 168 -2.03 0.66 -21.78
N ALA A 169 -1.89 1.25 -20.61
CA ALA A 169 -0.66 1.91 -20.20
C ALA A 169 0.55 0.95 -20.10
N MET A 170 0.34 -0.30 -19.70
CA MET A 170 1.37 -1.34 -19.70
C MET A 170 1.87 -1.66 -21.13
N LYS A 171 0.97 -1.66 -22.12
CA LYS A 171 1.31 -1.92 -23.54
C LYS A 171 1.96 -0.71 -24.22
N GLU A 172 1.45 0.49 -23.93
CA GLU A 172 1.82 1.71 -24.68
C GLU A 172 3.09 2.38 -24.15
N ARG A 173 3.38 2.27 -22.85
CA ARG A 173 4.42 3.06 -22.19
C ARG A 173 5.16 2.36 -21.06
N ASP A 174 5.16 1.03 -21.06
CA ASP A 174 5.91 0.19 -20.13
C ASP A 174 5.59 0.50 -18.64
N LEU A 175 4.30 0.72 -18.31
CA LEU A 175 3.86 0.81 -16.92
C LEU A 175 4.15 -0.50 -16.19
N GLU A 176 4.88 -0.43 -15.08
CA GLU A 176 5.21 -1.57 -14.26
C GLU A 176 4.28 -1.67 -13.03
N ILE A 177 4.00 -2.90 -12.59
CA ILE A 177 3.27 -3.17 -11.33
C ILE A 177 4.17 -4.03 -10.44
N HIS A 178 4.41 -3.55 -9.22
CA HIS A 178 5.23 -4.22 -8.21
C HIS A 178 4.41 -4.57 -6.98
N GLY A 179 4.68 -5.73 -6.38
CA GLY A 179 4.10 -6.16 -5.11
C GLY A 179 5.14 -6.18 -4.01
N PHE A 180 4.73 -5.70 -2.82
CA PHE A 180 5.54 -5.77 -1.62
C PHE A 180 4.70 -6.20 -0.42
N ILE A 181 5.38 -6.77 0.57
CA ILE A 181 4.88 -6.93 1.93
C ILE A 181 5.84 -6.18 2.87
N TYR A 182 5.31 -5.27 3.66
CA TYR A 182 6.07 -4.65 4.73
C TYR A 182 6.01 -5.53 5.98
N ASP A 183 7.16 -6.06 6.36
CA ASP A 183 7.35 -6.83 7.58
C ASP A 183 7.49 -5.86 8.74
N ILE A 184 6.43 -5.69 9.55
CA ILE A 184 6.40 -4.73 10.66
C ILE A 184 7.47 -5.05 11.71
N PRO A 185 7.57 -6.30 12.25
CA PRO A 185 8.59 -6.64 13.22
C PRO A 185 10.02 -6.41 12.74
N ALA A 186 10.29 -6.71 11.47
CA ALA A 186 11.63 -6.56 10.90
C ALA A 186 11.90 -5.19 10.28
N ALA A 187 10.89 -4.31 10.23
CA ALA A 187 10.94 -2.98 9.62
C ALA A 187 11.53 -2.97 8.19
N ARG A 188 11.12 -3.91 7.34
CA ARG A 188 11.65 -4.08 5.98
C ARG A 188 10.58 -4.41 4.95
N LEU A 189 10.82 -4.01 3.71
CA LEU A 189 10.02 -4.39 2.55
C LEU A 189 10.51 -5.73 1.97
N LEU A 190 9.58 -6.65 1.77
CA LEU A 190 9.80 -7.92 1.09
C LEU A 190 9.14 -7.85 -0.29
N ILE A 191 9.87 -8.26 -1.32
CA ILE A 191 9.35 -8.32 -2.69
C ILE A 191 8.40 -9.51 -2.81
N LEU A 192 7.18 -9.27 -3.27
CA LEU A 192 6.28 -10.33 -3.73
C LEU A 192 6.66 -10.72 -5.15
N ASP A 193 7.12 -11.96 -5.31
CA ASP A 193 7.37 -12.51 -6.65
C ASP A 193 6.05 -12.86 -7.34
N VAL A 194 5.51 -11.88 -8.07
CA VAL A 194 4.25 -12.01 -8.82
C VAL A 194 4.51 -12.46 -10.26
N ALA A 195 5.78 -12.52 -10.69
CA ALA A 195 6.14 -12.88 -12.06
C ALA A 195 6.14 -14.39 -12.28
N SER A 196 6.41 -15.18 -11.26
CA SER A 196 6.48 -16.65 -11.33
C SER A 196 5.12 -17.35 -11.21
N ARG A 197 4.06 -16.62 -10.83
CA ARG A 197 2.71 -17.17 -10.66
C ARG A 197 1.81 -16.62 -11.76
N GLN A 198 1.51 -17.46 -12.75
CA GLN A 198 0.51 -17.16 -13.78
C GLN A 198 -0.85 -16.86 -13.12
N PRO A 199 -1.66 -15.94 -13.68
CA PRO A 199 -3.02 -15.71 -13.20
C PRO A 199 -3.83 -17.02 -13.36
N LEU A 200 -4.39 -17.43 -12.25
CA LEU A 200 -5.36 -18.54 -12.21
C LEU A 200 -6.70 -18.11 -12.79
#